data_ccdd7205f982b2719f5146bee9c5f28e
#
_entry.id   ccdd7205f982b2719f5146bee9c5f28e
#
_cell.length_a   1.000
_cell.length_b   1.000
_cell.length_c   1.000
_cell.angle_alpha   90.00
_cell.angle_beta   90.00
_cell.angle_gamma   90.00
#
_symmetry.space_group_name_H-M   'P 1'
#
loop_
_entity.id
_entity.type
_entity.pdbx_description
1 polymer ?
#
loop_
_entity_poly.entity_id
_entity_poly.type
_entity_poly.pdbx_seq_one_letter_code
_entity_poly.pdbx_strand_id
1 'polypeptide(L)'
;DKGRAEKKALVDGKNKSQLKQMVKRYHETFEKAGYKFDLNYEGYCPNTSTDLSESLNLTSHVSNIGIAPFAQHDGKIYPLDKMEQVVKTLSERNIGVYLFGGGKKEEDVFNSWVEKYPNVISLAGKYKLQEEMAVMKKMNLMLTMDSANMHLASLCGVKVVSIWGATHPYMGFYGYGQDPED
;
A
#
# COMPACT_ATOMS: atom_id res chain seq x y z
N ASP A 1 -24.21 9.96 4.35
CA ASP A 1 -23.27 8.97 3.85
C ASP A 1 -23.98 8.02 2.88
N LYS A 2 -23.81 8.28 1.60
CA LYS A 2 -24.34 7.42 0.55
C LYS A 2 -23.57 6.09 0.59
N GLY A 3 -24.28 5.00 0.84
CA GLY A 3 -23.72 3.65 0.90
C GLY A 3 -23.54 3.07 2.30
N ARG A 4 -23.97 3.74 3.38
CA ARG A 4 -23.90 3.18 4.74
C ARG A 4 -24.72 1.89 4.87
N ALA A 5 -25.92 1.86 4.30
CA ALA A 5 -26.77 0.67 4.33
C ALA A 5 -26.14 -0.50 3.55
N GLU A 6 -25.57 -0.21 2.38
CA GLU A 6 -24.87 -1.20 1.55
C GLU A 6 -23.64 -1.76 2.25
N LYS A 7 -22.82 -0.89 2.86
CA LYS A 7 -21.64 -1.31 3.65
C LYS A 7 -22.05 -2.16 4.84
N LYS A 8 -23.13 -1.77 5.55
CA LYS A 8 -23.66 -2.55 6.66
C LYS A 8 -24.14 -3.94 6.19
N ALA A 9 -24.86 -4.01 5.06
CA ALA A 9 -25.29 -5.28 4.50
C ALA A 9 -24.12 -6.20 4.12
N LEU A 10 -23.00 -5.62 3.65
CA LEU A 10 -21.77 -6.35 3.38
C LEU A 10 -21.15 -6.92 4.66
N VAL A 11 -21.01 -6.08 5.70
CA VAL A 11 -20.47 -6.49 7.01
C VAL A 11 -21.34 -7.57 7.66
N ASP A 12 -22.66 -7.44 7.56
CA ASP A 12 -23.64 -8.41 8.08
C ASP A 12 -23.71 -9.71 7.24
N GLY A 13 -22.90 -9.83 6.18
CA GLY A 13 -22.91 -10.98 5.27
C GLY A 13 -24.15 -11.12 4.39
N LYS A 14 -25.04 -10.11 4.39
CA LYS A 14 -26.29 -10.08 3.61
C LYS A 14 -26.09 -9.71 2.15
N ASN A 15 -24.98 -9.06 1.83
CA ASN A 15 -24.56 -8.73 0.48
C ASN A 15 -23.10 -9.14 0.30
N LYS A 16 -22.77 -9.82 -0.80
CA LYS A 16 -21.40 -10.23 -1.15
C LYS A 16 -20.94 -9.63 -2.49
N SER A 17 -21.64 -8.62 -2.99
CA SER A 17 -21.27 -7.96 -4.23
C SER A 17 -20.34 -6.78 -3.98
N GLN A 18 -19.44 -6.55 -4.94
CA GLN A 18 -18.53 -5.40 -4.95
C GLN A 18 -19.33 -4.09 -4.91
N LEU A 19 -19.06 -3.25 -3.92
CA LEU A 19 -19.60 -1.91 -3.86
C LEU A 19 -18.81 -0.96 -4.78
N LYS A 20 -19.49 0.12 -5.20
CA LYS A 20 -18.87 1.14 -6.04
C LYS A 20 -17.60 1.70 -5.40
N GLN A 21 -16.50 1.71 -6.15
CA GLN A 21 -15.23 2.29 -5.71
C GLN A 21 -15.38 3.75 -5.26
N MET A 22 -14.61 4.14 -4.26
CA MET A 22 -14.61 5.50 -3.72
C MET A 22 -14.22 6.54 -4.78
N VAL A 23 -13.27 6.22 -5.64
CA VAL A 23 -12.86 7.10 -6.76
C VAL A 23 -14.04 7.40 -7.68
N LYS A 24 -14.83 6.38 -8.05
CA LYS A 24 -16.05 6.58 -8.85
C LYS A 24 -17.10 7.42 -8.14
N ARG A 25 -17.22 7.31 -6.82
CA ARG A 25 -18.13 8.16 -6.02
C ARG A 25 -17.66 9.62 -6.00
N TYR A 26 -16.36 9.87 -5.92
CA TYR A 26 -15.80 11.22 -6.02
C TYR A 26 -16.00 11.79 -7.43
N HIS A 27 -15.73 11.03 -8.46
CA HIS A 27 -15.98 11.42 -9.85
C HIS A 27 -17.43 11.89 -10.06
N GLU A 28 -18.41 11.09 -9.66
CA GLU A 28 -19.83 11.46 -9.74
C GLU A 28 -20.18 12.75 -8.96
N THR A 29 -19.43 13.05 -7.91
CA THR A 29 -19.62 14.31 -7.15
C THR A 29 -19.12 15.50 -7.95
N PHE A 30 -17.99 15.40 -8.63
CA PHE A 30 -17.47 16.41 -9.51
C PHE A 30 -18.37 16.63 -10.72
N GLU A 31 -18.86 15.54 -11.35
CA GLU A 31 -19.83 15.64 -12.46
C GLU A 31 -21.08 16.41 -12.06
N LYS A 32 -21.64 16.13 -10.87
CA LYS A 32 -22.81 16.85 -10.33
C LYS A 32 -22.52 18.32 -10.04
N ALA A 33 -21.27 18.66 -9.78
CA ALA A 33 -20.81 20.05 -9.61
C ALA A 33 -20.50 20.73 -10.97
N GLY A 34 -20.73 20.05 -12.09
CA GLY A 34 -20.53 20.61 -13.44
C GLY A 34 -19.15 20.34 -14.05
N TYR A 35 -18.27 19.63 -13.35
CA TYR A 35 -16.95 19.27 -13.86
C TYR A 35 -17.00 17.90 -14.52
N LYS A 36 -16.81 17.85 -15.84
CA LYS A 36 -16.79 16.60 -16.61
C LYS A 36 -15.35 16.26 -16.99
N PHE A 37 -14.92 15.06 -16.67
CA PHE A 37 -13.62 14.49 -17.05
C PHE A 37 -13.72 12.96 -17.04
N ASP A 38 -12.87 12.29 -17.80
CA ASP A 38 -12.80 10.85 -17.82
C ASP A 38 -11.91 10.32 -16.71
N LEU A 39 -12.30 9.21 -16.09
CA LEU A 39 -11.48 8.47 -15.15
C LEU A 39 -10.52 7.57 -15.92
N ASN A 40 -9.34 8.10 -16.21
CA ASN A 40 -8.25 7.33 -16.79
C ASN A 40 -7.24 6.99 -15.71
N TYR A 41 -6.87 5.72 -15.63
CA TYR A 41 -5.77 5.31 -14.77
C TYR A 41 -4.47 5.33 -15.58
N GLU A 42 -3.70 6.38 -15.42
CA GLU A 42 -2.38 6.52 -16.06
C GLU A 42 -1.24 6.33 -15.06
N GLY A 43 -1.58 6.22 -13.79
CA GLY A 43 -0.63 6.29 -12.69
C GLY A 43 -0.09 7.71 -12.50
N TYR A 44 0.41 7.98 -11.33
CA TYR A 44 1.12 9.23 -11.02
C TYR A 44 2.22 8.93 -10.01
N CYS A 45 3.44 9.29 -10.37
CA CYS A 45 4.54 9.29 -9.42
C CYS A 45 5.28 10.62 -9.56
N PRO A 46 5.41 11.38 -8.49
CA PRO A 46 6.10 12.68 -8.55
C PRO A 46 7.54 12.49 -9.03
N ASN A 47 7.99 13.42 -9.87
CA ASN A 47 9.40 13.48 -10.22
C ASN A 47 10.21 13.95 -9.01
N THR A 48 11.31 13.28 -8.74
CA THR A 48 12.30 13.73 -7.76
C THR A 48 13.66 13.81 -8.45
N SER A 49 14.47 14.78 -8.04
CA SER A 49 15.84 14.91 -8.50
C SER A 49 16.79 13.91 -7.83
N THR A 50 16.34 13.25 -6.76
CA THR A 50 17.14 12.32 -5.98
C THR A 50 16.95 10.91 -6.51
N ASP A 51 17.99 10.32 -7.08
CA ASP A 51 18.01 8.88 -7.40
C ASP A 51 18.59 8.11 -6.20
N LEU A 52 17.73 7.33 -5.56
CA LEU A 52 18.06 6.52 -4.39
C LEU A 52 18.42 5.07 -4.75
N SER A 53 18.52 4.74 -6.03
CA SER A 53 18.70 3.35 -6.48
C SER A 53 19.97 2.71 -5.96
N GLU A 54 21.09 3.44 -5.97
CA GLU A 54 22.38 2.96 -5.49
C GLU A 54 22.43 2.89 -3.96
N SER A 55 22.03 3.96 -3.27
CA SER A 55 22.07 4.05 -1.81
C SER A 55 21.15 3.03 -1.12
N LEU A 56 20.08 2.59 -1.79
CA LEU A 56 19.14 1.59 -1.31
C LEU A 56 19.38 0.19 -1.92
N ASN A 57 20.46 -0.01 -2.66
CA ASN A 57 20.79 -1.30 -3.30
C ASN A 57 19.64 -1.87 -4.18
N LEU A 58 18.85 -1.02 -4.82
CA LEU A 58 17.67 -1.42 -5.60
C LEU A 58 18.00 -2.31 -6.81
N THR A 59 19.26 -2.33 -7.23
CA THR A 59 19.73 -3.13 -8.38
C THR A 59 20.41 -4.44 -7.98
N SER A 60 20.57 -4.69 -6.67
CA SER A 60 21.39 -5.80 -6.15
C SER A 60 20.59 -7.08 -5.92
N HIS A 61 19.28 -7.03 -6.02
CA HIS A 61 18.39 -8.16 -5.74
C HIS A 61 17.64 -8.65 -6.98
N VAL A 62 17.24 -9.91 -6.97
CA VAL A 62 16.42 -10.52 -8.04
C VAL A 62 15.07 -9.81 -8.17
N SER A 63 14.53 -9.35 -7.05
CA SER A 63 13.26 -8.62 -6.97
C SER A 63 13.26 -7.71 -5.76
N ASN A 64 12.52 -6.62 -5.83
CA ASN A 64 12.31 -5.67 -4.75
C ASN A 64 10.85 -5.68 -4.32
N ILE A 65 10.60 -5.95 -3.05
CA ILE A 65 9.25 -5.96 -2.48
C ILE A 65 9.15 -4.89 -1.40
N GLY A 66 8.19 -4.00 -1.57
CA GLY A 66 7.84 -3.05 -0.55
C GLY A 66 6.80 -3.64 0.41
N ILE A 67 6.97 -3.41 1.71
CA ILE A 67 6.03 -3.85 2.75
C ILE A 67 5.62 -2.64 3.59
N ALA A 68 4.31 -2.40 3.68
CA ALA A 68 3.71 -1.39 4.55
C ALA A 68 2.74 -2.06 5.54
N PRO A 69 3.26 -2.58 6.67
CA PRO A 69 2.52 -3.48 7.55
C PRO A 69 1.57 -2.77 8.52
N PHE A 70 1.59 -1.44 8.54
CA PHE A 70 0.81 -0.64 9.48
C PHE A 70 -0.38 0.05 8.82
N ALA A 71 -1.37 0.37 9.63
CA ALA A 71 -2.53 1.16 9.29
C ALA A 71 -2.93 2.03 10.48
N GLN A 72 -3.73 3.07 10.25
CA GLN A 72 -4.19 3.99 11.29
C GLN A 72 -4.99 3.29 12.41
N HIS A 73 -5.68 2.19 12.10
CA HIS A 73 -6.52 1.46 13.04
C HIS A 73 -5.97 0.05 13.26
N ASP A 74 -5.80 -0.35 14.50
CA ASP A 74 -5.24 -1.66 14.87
C ASP A 74 -6.00 -2.84 14.24
N GLY A 75 -7.33 -2.75 14.12
CA GLY A 75 -8.13 -3.79 13.46
C GLY A 75 -7.83 -4.02 11.97
N LYS A 76 -7.05 -3.15 11.34
CA LYS A 76 -6.59 -3.30 9.96
C LYS A 76 -5.17 -3.88 9.86
N ILE A 77 -4.46 -4.02 10.98
CA ILE A 77 -3.07 -4.47 11.01
C ILE A 77 -3.05 -5.99 11.05
N TYR A 78 -2.33 -6.59 10.10
CA TYR A 78 -2.01 -8.02 10.17
C TYR A 78 -1.06 -8.27 11.35
N PRO A 79 -1.20 -9.39 12.12
CA PRO A 79 -0.33 -9.65 13.26
C PRO A 79 1.15 -9.49 12.90
N LEU A 80 1.85 -8.61 13.64
CA LEU A 80 3.23 -8.22 13.30
C LEU A 80 4.22 -9.39 13.37
N ASP A 81 3.99 -10.34 14.29
CA ASP A 81 4.76 -11.58 14.37
C ASP A 81 4.67 -12.43 13.10
N LYS A 82 3.49 -12.47 12.48
CA LYS A 82 3.27 -13.15 11.19
C LYS A 82 3.85 -12.35 10.03
N MET A 83 3.75 -11.02 10.07
CA MET A 83 4.37 -10.18 9.05
C MET A 83 5.89 -10.27 9.11
N GLU A 84 6.48 -10.36 10.30
CA GLU A 84 7.91 -10.62 10.48
C GLU A 84 8.35 -11.93 9.84
N GLN A 85 7.53 -12.97 9.91
CA GLN A 85 7.79 -14.25 9.23
C GLN A 85 7.80 -14.11 7.70
N VAL A 86 6.92 -13.25 7.15
CA VAL A 86 6.94 -12.93 5.72
C VAL A 86 8.23 -12.21 5.35
N VAL A 87 8.62 -11.18 6.11
CA VAL A 87 9.87 -10.43 5.92
C VAL A 87 11.07 -11.37 5.94
N LYS A 88 11.16 -12.25 6.95
CA LYS A 88 12.20 -13.28 7.06
C LYS A 88 12.25 -14.16 5.81
N THR A 89 11.12 -14.71 5.40
CA THR A 89 11.04 -15.64 4.27
C THR A 89 11.50 -15.00 2.96
N LEU A 90 11.15 -13.73 2.73
CA LEU A 90 11.56 -12.99 1.54
C LEU A 90 13.07 -12.68 1.58
N SER A 91 13.56 -12.24 2.74
CA SER A 91 14.99 -11.94 2.94
C SER A 91 15.87 -13.17 2.67
N GLU A 92 15.46 -14.37 3.11
CA GLU A 92 16.19 -15.62 2.88
C GLU A 92 16.22 -16.06 1.40
N ARG A 93 15.40 -15.44 0.54
CA ARG A 93 15.32 -15.73 -0.91
C ARG A 93 16.08 -14.75 -1.79
N ASN A 94 16.98 -13.94 -1.22
CA ASN A 94 17.68 -12.87 -1.92
C ASN A 94 16.76 -11.83 -2.58
N ILE A 95 15.62 -11.56 -1.91
CA ILE A 95 14.69 -10.49 -2.27
C ILE A 95 15.01 -9.27 -1.42
N GLY A 96 15.12 -8.11 -2.05
CA GLY A 96 15.20 -6.83 -1.34
C GLY A 96 13.85 -6.49 -0.71
N VAL A 97 13.81 -6.33 0.60
CA VAL A 97 12.59 -5.97 1.35
C VAL A 97 12.70 -4.53 1.83
N TYR A 98 11.77 -3.70 1.39
CA TYR A 98 11.75 -2.26 1.68
C TYR A 98 10.55 -1.94 2.56
N LEU A 99 10.78 -1.45 3.78
CA LEU A 99 9.74 -1.19 4.77
C LEU A 99 9.27 0.25 4.69
N PHE A 100 7.99 0.45 4.42
CA PHE A 100 7.34 1.75 4.30
C PHE A 100 6.45 2.03 5.49
N GLY A 101 6.61 3.19 6.10
CA GLY A 101 5.84 3.61 7.26
C GLY A 101 6.45 4.86 7.87
N GLY A 102 5.94 5.28 9.04
CA GLY A 102 6.44 6.47 9.70
C GLY A 102 6.01 6.57 11.16
N GLY A 103 6.75 7.38 11.89
CA GLY A 103 6.57 7.57 13.31
C GLY A 103 7.30 6.54 14.17
N LYS A 104 7.64 6.96 15.39
CA LYS A 104 8.56 6.26 16.27
C LYS A 104 8.22 4.78 16.52
N LYS A 105 6.93 4.47 16.70
CA LYS A 105 6.48 3.10 16.97
C LYS A 105 6.78 2.16 15.79
N GLU A 106 6.58 2.62 14.56
CA GLU A 106 6.82 1.83 13.35
C GLU A 106 8.33 1.71 13.07
N GLU A 107 9.07 2.81 13.27
CA GLU A 107 10.53 2.83 13.15
C GLU A 107 11.20 1.83 14.10
N ASP A 108 10.76 1.73 15.35
CA ASP A 108 11.32 0.79 16.34
C ASP A 108 11.12 -0.67 15.89
N VAL A 109 9.95 -1.00 15.36
CA VAL A 109 9.68 -2.34 14.80
C VAL A 109 10.57 -2.60 13.59
N PHE A 110 10.65 -1.66 12.65
CA PHE A 110 11.45 -1.82 11.44
C PHE A 110 12.94 -1.96 11.74
N ASN A 111 13.46 -1.18 12.67
CA ASN A 111 14.86 -1.29 13.10
C ASN A 111 15.16 -2.69 13.64
N SER A 112 14.24 -3.27 14.45
CA SER A 112 14.41 -4.63 14.93
C SER A 112 14.46 -5.68 13.82
N TRP A 113 13.72 -5.48 12.72
CA TRP A 113 13.75 -6.40 11.58
C TRP A 113 15.00 -6.20 10.71
N VAL A 114 15.43 -4.95 10.52
CA VAL A 114 16.68 -4.62 9.80
C VAL A 114 17.90 -5.24 10.49
N GLU A 115 17.94 -5.26 11.83
CA GLU A 115 19.02 -5.89 12.60
C GLU A 115 19.04 -7.42 12.47
N LYS A 116 17.87 -8.04 12.28
CA LYS A 116 17.74 -9.51 12.26
C LYS A 116 17.92 -10.11 10.86
N TYR A 117 17.49 -9.39 9.82
CA TYR A 117 17.37 -9.97 8.50
C TYR A 117 18.21 -9.22 7.46
N PRO A 118 19.06 -9.93 6.69
CA PRO A 118 19.76 -9.31 5.58
C PRO A 118 18.77 -8.87 4.49
N ASN A 119 19.17 -7.92 3.66
CA ASN A 119 18.38 -7.39 2.55
C ASN A 119 17.04 -6.71 2.96
N VAL A 120 16.90 -6.35 4.24
CA VAL A 120 15.77 -5.57 4.76
C VAL A 120 16.21 -4.14 5.01
N ILE A 121 15.49 -3.19 4.42
CA ILE A 121 15.81 -1.76 4.47
C ILE A 121 14.59 -0.99 4.96
N SER A 122 14.74 -0.21 6.01
CA SER A 122 13.68 0.69 6.49
C SER A 122 13.80 2.07 5.83
N LEU A 123 12.69 2.57 5.30
CA LEU A 123 12.54 3.92 4.76
C LEU A 123 11.90 4.87 5.77
N ALA A 124 11.30 4.35 6.83
CA ALA A 124 10.53 5.14 7.80
C ALA A 124 11.35 6.29 8.41
N GLY A 125 10.78 7.49 8.33
CA GLY A 125 11.37 8.70 8.89
C GLY A 125 12.63 9.22 8.19
N LYS A 126 13.07 8.60 7.08
CA LYS A 126 14.33 8.95 6.40
C LYS A 126 14.14 9.80 5.16
N TYR A 127 12.98 9.74 4.54
CA TYR A 127 12.72 10.34 3.24
C TYR A 127 11.42 11.15 3.25
N LYS A 128 11.32 12.10 2.32
CA LYS A 128 10.07 12.83 2.07
C LYS A 128 9.11 11.94 1.27
N LEU A 129 7.82 12.22 1.36
CA LEU A 129 6.79 11.46 0.65
C LEU A 129 7.07 11.25 -0.85
N GLN A 130 7.57 12.29 -1.52
CA GLN A 130 7.90 12.21 -2.95
C GLN A 130 9.05 11.25 -3.24
N GLU A 131 10.04 11.19 -2.35
CA GLU A 131 11.17 10.27 -2.45
C GLU A 131 10.74 8.84 -2.15
N GLU A 132 9.88 8.64 -1.13
CA GLU A 132 9.30 7.32 -0.84
C GLU A 132 8.45 6.81 -2.02
N MET A 133 7.65 7.66 -2.65
CA MET A 133 6.89 7.29 -3.85
C MET A 133 7.81 6.93 -5.03
N ALA A 134 8.92 7.63 -5.20
CA ALA A 134 9.92 7.28 -6.23
C ALA A 134 10.56 5.91 -5.97
N VAL A 135 10.82 5.58 -4.69
CA VAL A 135 11.27 4.23 -4.30
C VAL A 135 10.14 3.20 -4.51
N MET A 136 8.89 3.51 -4.13
CA MET A 136 7.74 2.63 -4.39
C MET A 136 7.65 2.23 -5.86
N LYS A 137 7.82 3.19 -6.77
CA LYS A 137 7.80 2.95 -8.22
C LYS A 137 8.84 1.94 -8.70
N LYS A 138 9.91 1.73 -7.94
CA LYS A 138 10.97 0.74 -8.24
C LYS A 138 10.68 -0.64 -7.65
N MET A 139 9.60 -0.79 -6.90
CA MET A 139 9.21 -2.10 -6.36
C MET A 139 8.52 -2.94 -7.44
N ASN A 140 8.75 -4.24 -7.40
CA ASN A 140 8.03 -5.20 -8.24
C ASN A 140 6.63 -5.46 -7.71
N LEU A 141 6.46 -5.31 -6.39
CA LEU A 141 5.20 -5.52 -5.69
C LEU A 141 5.20 -4.75 -4.36
N MET A 142 4.03 -4.27 -3.96
CA MET A 142 3.80 -3.71 -2.63
C MET A 142 2.84 -4.60 -1.85
N LEU A 143 3.27 -5.10 -0.69
CA LEU A 143 2.41 -5.79 0.30
C LEU A 143 1.96 -4.77 1.34
N THR A 144 0.66 -4.53 1.44
CA THR A 144 0.12 -3.45 2.28
C THR A 144 -1.10 -3.89 3.09
N MET A 145 -1.40 -3.10 4.10
CA MET A 145 -2.74 -3.11 4.72
C MET A 145 -3.67 -2.17 3.94
N ASP A 146 -4.98 -2.18 4.25
CA ASP A 146 -5.91 -1.09 3.87
C ASP A 146 -5.47 0.22 4.54
N SER A 147 -4.50 0.89 3.92
CA SER A 147 -3.81 2.07 4.44
C SER A 147 -3.48 3.08 3.34
N ALA A 148 -2.93 4.23 3.71
CA ALA A 148 -2.47 5.23 2.75
C ALA A 148 -1.42 4.69 1.77
N ASN A 149 -0.51 3.83 2.23
CA ASN A 149 0.54 3.23 1.39
C ASN A 149 -0.01 2.36 0.27
N MET A 150 -1.16 1.68 0.46
CA MET A 150 -1.86 0.96 -0.60
C MET A 150 -2.24 1.91 -1.74
N HIS A 151 -2.79 3.07 -1.41
CA HIS A 151 -3.20 4.06 -2.41
C HIS A 151 -2.01 4.74 -3.08
N LEU A 152 -0.94 5.04 -2.34
CA LEU A 152 0.28 5.63 -2.89
C LEU A 152 0.97 4.67 -3.87
N ALA A 153 1.09 3.39 -3.50
CA ALA A 153 1.63 2.36 -4.37
C ALA A 153 0.80 2.20 -5.65
N SER A 154 -0.52 2.21 -5.53
CA SER A 154 -1.43 2.19 -6.68
C SER A 154 -1.21 3.39 -7.58
N LEU A 155 -1.09 4.60 -7.03
CA LEU A 155 -0.78 5.80 -7.81
C LEU A 155 0.55 5.69 -8.55
N CYS A 156 1.57 5.07 -7.94
CA CYS A 156 2.86 4.84 -8.59
C CYS A 156 2.82 3.77 -9.69
N GLY A 157 1.69 3.12 -9.92
CA GLY A 157 1.53 2.07 -10.93
C GLY A 157 2.17 0.74 -10.52
N VAL A 158 2.39 0.52 -9.24
CA VAL A 158 2.96 -0.72 -8.71
C VAL A 158 1.84 -1.70 -8.39
N LYS A 159 2.06 -2.98 -8.68
CA LYS A 159 1.13 -4.04 -8.25
C LYS A 159 1.04 -4.10 -6.73
N VAL A 160 -0.18 -4.16 -6.21
CA VAL A 160 -0.44 -4.18 -4.77
C VAL A 160 -1.13 -5.47 -4.39
N VAL A 161 -0.57 -6.17 -3.42
CA VAL A 161 -1.26 -7.21 -2.66
C VAL A 161 -1.67 -6.59 -1.33
N SER A 162 -2.97 -6.58 -1.04
CA SER A 162 -3.52 -5.93 0.14
C SER A 162 -4.12 -6.93 1.13
N ILE A 163 -3.78 -6.78 2.41
CA ILE A 163 -4.34 -7.59 3.50
C ILE A 163 -5.45 -6.79 4.19
N TRP A 164 -6.59 -7.44 4.36
CA TRP A 164 -7.79 -6.82 4.91
C TRP A 164 -8.16 -7.45 6.24
N GLY A 165 -8.36 -6.62 7.26
CA GLY A 165 -8.78 -7.03 8.59
C GLY A 165 -10.22 -6.59 8.88
N ALA A 166 -10.40 -5.52 9.66
CA ALA A 166 -11.72 -4.96 10.00
C ALA A 166 -12.47 -4.30 8.83
N THR A 167 -11.87 -4.25 7.65
CA THR A 167 -12.47 -3.79 6.39
C THR A 167 -12.48 -4.91 5.37
N HIS A 168 -13.08 -4.68 4.20
CA HIS A 168 -13.20 -5.67 3.14
C HIS A 168 -12.99 -5.02 1.77
N PRO A 169 -12.27 -5.66 0.81
CA PRO A 169 -12.03 -5.10 -0.52
C PRO A 169 -13.35 -4.71 -1.22
N TYR A 170 -14.41 -5.47 -1.05
CA TYR A 170 -15.73 -5.19 -1.64
C TYR A 170 -16.41 -3.91 -1.12
N MET A 171 -15.88 -3.27 -0.09
CA MET A 171 -16.35 -1.94 0.34
C MET A 171 -15.98 -0.81 -0.64
N GLY A 172 -15.18 -1.10 -1.67
CA GLY A 172 -14.76 -0.15 -2.69
C GLY A 172 -13.58 0.72 -2.27
N PHE A 173 -12.77 0.27 -1.32
CA PHE A 173 -11.60 0.99 -0.80
C PHE A 173 -10.26 0.55 -1.41
N TYR A 174 -10.23 -0.51 -2.21
CA TYR A 174 -8.99 -0.96 -2.82
C TYR A 174 -8.34 0.11 -3.72
N GLY A 175 -7.05 -0.03 -3.97
CA GLY A 175 -6.27 0.93 -4.73
C GLY A 175 -6.81 1.16 -6.14
N TYR A 176 -6.84 2.40 -6.59
CA TYR A 176 -7.32 2.72 -7.93
C TYR A 176 -6.39 2.13 -9.00
N GLY A 177 -6.95 1.46 -9.99
CA GLY A 177 -6.20 0.77 -11.04
C GLY A 177 -5.70 -0.63 -10.66
N GLN A 178 -5.99 -1.09 -9.43
CA GLN A 178 -5.66 -2.45 -8.98
C GLN A 178 -6.85 -3.40 -9.19
N ASP A 179 -6.56 -4.68 -9.32
CA ASP A 179 -7.59 -5.72 -9.33
C ASP A 179 -8.04 -5.98 -7.87
N PRO A 180 -9.35 -6.04 -7.59
CA PRO A 180 -9.85 -6.37 -6.27
C PRO A 180 -9.54 -7.80 -5.82
N GLU A 181 -9.08 -8.66 -6.71
CA GLU A 181 -8.68 -10.05 -6.44
C GLU A 181 -7.18 -10.21 -6.15
N ASP A 182 -6.38 -9.11 -6.24
CA ASP A 182 -4.94 -9.09 -5.94
C ASP A 182 -4.62 -9.00 -4.44
#